data_962e149c60345696f7911e9cd0ccd6e8
#
_entry.id   962e149c60345696f7911e9cd0ccd6e8
#
_cell.length_a   1.000
_cell.length_b   1.000
_cell.length_c   1.000
_cell.angle_alpha   90.00
_cell.angle_beta   90.00
_cell.angle_gamma   90.00
#
_symmetry.space_group_name_H-M   'P 1'
#
loop_
_entity.id
_entity.type
_entity.pdbx_description
1 polymer ?
#
loop_
_entity_poly.entity_id
_entity_poly.type
_entity_poly.pdbx_seq_one_letter_code
_entity_poly.pdbx_strand_id
1 'polypeptide(L)'
;QMLTYFDQSFISEFSNFVLTGSIIGLVLAYIIKSYALASSTIESGYQRINSRVDDVARTLKTSGWSLLAQVHMPLLKTSFLTSMLLVVSEVIKELPATLILRPFNFDTLAVYTYIYAAEERMYDAAAPSIAIVMVGLIPIIILTRMIRTSRPASRD
;
A
#
# COMPACT_ATOMS: atom_id res chain seq x y z
N GLN A 1 15.01 -26.19 29.13
CA GLN A 1 16.23 -25.57 28.55
C GLN A 1 16.55 -26.07 27.14
N MET A 2 16.18 -27.30 26.74
CA MET A 2 16.44 -27.81 25.38
C MET A 2 15.50 -27.25 24.30
N LEU A 3 14.24 -26.96 24.62
CA LEU A 3 13.26 -26.41 23.71
C LEU A 3 13.52 -24.94 23.35
N THR A 4 14.09 -24.16 24.26
CA THR A 4 14.42 -22.74 24.01
C THR A 4 15.63 -22.59 23.07
N TYR A 5 16.55 -23.51 23.05
CA TYR A 5 17.69 -23.53 22.12
C TYR A 5 17.26 -23.86 20.68
N PHE A 6 16.30 -24.75 20.51
CA PHE A 6 15.79 -25.14 19.19
C PHE A 6 14.99 -24.00 18.55
N ASP A 7 14.23 -23.26 19.35
CA ASP A 7 13.38 -22.16 18.88
C ASP A 7 14.22 -20.94 18.44
N GLN A 8 15.25 -20.61 19.23
CA GLN A 8 16.13 -19.49 18.88
C GLN A 8 17.04 -19.77 17.68
N SER A 9 17.57 -21.00 17.53
CA SER A 9 18.38 -21.37 16.37
C SER A 9 17.56 -21.40 15.08
N PHE A 10 16.35 -21.95 15.12
CA PHE A 10 15.48 -22.05 13.95
C PHE A 10 14.98 -20.67 13.51
N ILE A 11 14.58 -19.82 14.45
CA ILE A 11 14.14 -18.44 14.16
C ILE A 11 15.31 -17.59 13.67
N SER A 12 16.50 -17.71 14.24
CA SER A 12 17.67 -16.95 13.82
C SER A 12 18.19 -17.35 12.45
N GLU A 13 18.22 -18.63 12.11
CA GLU A 13 18.59 -19.10 10.76
C GLU A 13 17.55 -18.69 9.72
N PHE A 14 16.27 -18.82 10.04
CA PHE A 14 15.20 -18.43 9.12
C PHE A 14 15.11 -16.91 8.92
N SER A 15 15.33 -16.11 9.97
CA SER A 15 15.32 -14.64 9.88
C SER A 15 16.55 -14.08 9.19
N ASN A 16 17.73 -14.68 9.38
CA ASN A 16 18.95 -14.20 8.73
C ASN A 16 19.05 -14.58 7.25
N PHE A 17 18.46 -15.68 6.83
CA PHE A 17 18.61 -16.17 5.45
C PHE A 17 17.57 -15.61 4.47
N VAL A 18 16.36 -15.24 4.93
CA VAL A 18 15.24 -14.91 4.02
C VAL A 18 14.84 -13.43 4.06
N LEU A 19 15.02 -12.72 5.17
CA LEU A 19 14.40 -11.42 5.36
C LEU A 19 15.36 -10.24 5.23
N THR A 20 16.58 -10.34 5.75
CA THR A 20 17.52 -9.22 5.73
C THR A 20 18.40 -9.27 4.46
N GLY A 21 18.38 -8.21 3.66
CA GLY A 21 19.16 -8.16 2.41
C GLY A 21 18.54 -8.93 1.24
N SER A 22 17.25 -9.28 1.32
CA SER A 22 16.51 -9.94 0.25
C SER A 22 15.39 -9.05 -0.31
N ILE A 23 15.19 -9.07 -1.62
CA ILE A 23 14.06 -8.41 -2.27
C ILE A 23 12.73 -8.95 -1.72
N ILE A 24 12.65 -10.25 -1.41
CA ILE A 24 11.45 -10.89 -0.86
C ILE A 24 11.12 -10.30 0.53
N GLY A 25 12.11 -10.13 1.39
CA GLY A 25 11.93 -9.50 2.71
C GLY A 25 11.45 -8.06 2.59
N LEU A 26 12.02 -7.30 1.66
CA LEU A 26 11.61 -5.92 1.39
C LEU A 26 10.16 -5.84 0.89
N VAL A 27 9.79 -6.68 -0.07
CA VAL A 27 8.42 -6.74 -0.61
C VAL A 27 7.41 -7.15 0.47
N LEU A 28 7.75 -8.15 1.30
CA LEU A 28 6.93 -8.55 2.44
C LEU A 28 6.70 -7.40 3.43
N ALA A 29 7.75 -6.65 3.76
CA ALA A 29 7.63 -5.49 4.64
C ALA A 29 6.71 -4.43 4.05
N TYR A 30 6.79 -4.17 2.73
CA TYR A 30 5.89 -3.25 2.05
C TYR A 30 4.44 -3.74 2.07
N ILE A 31 4.20 -5.03 1.84
CA ILE A 31 2.86 -5.62 1.89
C ILE A 31 2.27 -5.46 3.29
N ILE A 32 3.01 -5.84 4.33
CA ILE A 32 2.54 -5.75 5.73
C ILE A 32 2.22 -4.30 6.10
N LYS A 33 3.12 -3.38 5.78
CA LYS A 33 2.94 -1.96 6.09
C LYS A 33 1.76 -1.35 5.33
N SER A 34 1.61 -1.67 4.06
CA SER A 34 0.54 -1.15 3.21
C SER A 34 -0.81 -1.80 3.49
N TYR A 35 -0.83 -2.99 4.11
CA TYR A 35 -2.06 -3.71 4.41
C TYR A 35 -3.01 -2.91 5.29
N ALA A 36 -2.51 -2.27 6.34
CA ALA A 36 -3.31 -1.46 7.24
C ALA A 36 -4.00 -0.28 6.51
N LEU A 37 -3.26 0.40 5.63
CA LEU A 37 -3.78 1.50 4.82
C LEU A 37 -4.80 1.02 3.79
N ALA A 38 -4.51 -0.10 3.13
CA ALA A 38 -5.40 -0.69 2.14
C ALA A 38 -6.71 -1.17 2.77
N SER A 39 -6.63 -1.92 3.87
CA SER A 39 -7.79 -2.47 4.55
C SER A 39 -8.69 -1.37 5.10
N SER A 40 -8.15 -0.35 5.76
CA SER A 40 -8.94 0.77 6.30
C SER A 40 -9.65 1.57 5.21
N THR A 41 -9.01 1.74 4.05
CA THR A 41 -9.61 2.44 2.91
C THR A 41 -10.76 1.64 2.30
N ILE A 42 -10.58 0.34 2.13
CA ILE A 42 -11.62 -0.56 1.60
C ILE A 42 -12.78 -0.68 2.59
N GLU A 43 -12.49 -0.83 3.88
CA GLU A 43 -13.50 -0.89 4.95
C GLU A 43 -14.34 0.39 4.98
N SER A 44 -13.71 1.56 4.93
CA SER A 44 -14.42 2.84 4.83
C SER A 44 -15.33 2.92 3.61
N GLY A 45 -14.93 2.31 2.50
CA GLY A 45 -15.75 2.18 1.30
C GLY A 45 -16.94 1.25 1.51
N TYR A 46 -16.71 0.13 2.18
CA TYR A 46 -17.77 -0.84 2.50
C TYR A 46 -18.83 -0.26 3.45
N GLN A 47 -18.41 0.47 4.48
CA GLN A 47 -19.32 1.11 5.44
C GLN A 47 -20.27 2.14 4.79
N ARG A 48 -19.96 2.65 3.61
CA ARG A 48 -20.83 3.55 2.83
C ARG A 48 -21.94 2.81 2.08
N ILE A 49 -21.85 1.50 1.95
CA ILE A 49 -22.86 0.68 1.29
C ILE A 49 -24.01 0.49 2.29
N ASN A 50 -25.21 0.89 1.89
CA ASN A 50 -26.39 0.75 2.73
C ASN A 50 -26.76 -0.75 2.85
N SER A 51 -27.04 -1.23 4.06
CA SER A 51 -27.48 -2.61 4.33
C SER A 51 -28.72 -3.03 3.52
N ARG A 52 -29.56 -2.08 3.13
CA ARG A 52 -30.72 -2.33 2.26
C ARG A 52 -30.35 -2.89 0.89
N VAL A 53 -29.10 -2.66 0.42
CA VAL A 53 -28.62 -3.24 -0.84
C VAL A 53 -28.57 -4.75 -0.76
N ASP A 54 -28.18 -5.29 0.38
CA ASP A 54 -28.12 -6.73 0.62
C ASP A 54 -29.54 -7.34 0.68
N ASP A 55 -30.49 -6.64 1.29
CA ASP A 55 -31.87 -7.09 1.37
C ASP A 55 -32.52 -7.14 -0.03
N VAL A 56 -32.31 -6.10 -0.83
CA VAL A 56 -32.79 -6.06 -2.23
C VAL A 56 -32.14 -7.18 -3.07
N ALA A 57 -30.84 -7.38 -2.94
CA ALA A 57 -30.15 -8.43 -3.67
C ALA A 57 -30.65 -9.83 -3.31
N ARG A 58 -31.00 -10.06 -2.05
CA ARG A 58 -31.64 -11.34 -1.58
C ARG A 58 -33.01 -11.56 -2.19
N THR A 59 -33.82 -10.50 -2.35
CA THR A 59 -35.12 -10.63 -3.02
C THR A 59 -34.97 -11.05 -4.49
N LEU A 60 -33.85 -10.69 -5.13
CA LEU A 60 -33.48 -11.11 -6.46
C LEU A 60 -32.79 -12.49 -6.52
N LYS A 61 -32.84 -13.26 -5.44
CA LYS A 61 -32.19 -14.58 -5.28
C LYS A 61 -30.70 -14.57 -5.45
N THR A 62 -30.05 -13.41 -5.26
CA THR A 62 -28.61 -13.27 -5.32
C THR A 62 -28.03 -13.43 -3.90
N SER A 63 -27.19 -14.44 -3.68
CA SER A 63 -26.60 -14.74 -2.37
C SER A 63 -25.17 -15.23 -2.47
N GLY A 64 -24.44 -15.18 -1.35
CA GLY A 64 -23.08 -15.71 -1.26
C GLY A 64 -22.10 -15.05 -2.23
N TRP A 65 -21.35 -15.85 -2.99
CA TRP A 65 -20.32 -15.38 -3.92
C TRP A 65 -20.88 -14.50 -5.05
N SER A 66 -22.12 -14.80 -5.50
CA SER A 66 -22.77 -14.01 -6.54
C SER A 66 -23.10 -12.58 -6.07
N LEU A 67 -23.54 -12.43 -4.82
CA LEU A 67 -23.76 -11.13 -4.18
C LEU A 67 -22.46 -10.31 -4.12
N LEU A 68 -21.38 -10.96 -3.70
CA LEU A 68 -20.07 -10.31 -3.64
C LEU A 68 -19.61 -9.83 -5.03
N ALA A 69 -19.67 -10.71 -6.03
CA ALA A 69 -19.14 -10.41 -7.36
C ALA A 69 -20.01 -9.44 -8.16
N GLN A 70 -21.34 -9.54 -8.06
CA GLN A 70 -22.26 -8.76 -8.89
C GLN A 70 -22.69 -7.44 -8.24
N VAL A 71 -22.65 -7.34 -6.92
CA VAL A 71 -23.13 -6.17 -6.18
C VAL A 71 -21.98 -5.45 -5.47
N HIS A 72 -21.28 -6.13 -4.57
CA HIS A 72 -20.25 -5.45 -3.76
C HIS A 72 -19.00 -5.06 -4.55
N MET A 73 -18.49 -5.92 -5.42
CA MET A 73 -17.28 -5.61 -6.22
C MET A 73 -17.45 -4.37 -7.10
N PRO A 74 -18.55 -4.21 -7.87
CA PRO A 74 -18.77 -2.99 -8.64
C PRO A 74 -18.90 -1.73 -7.78
N LEU A 75 -19.53 -1.83 -6.60
CA LEU A 75 -19.68 -0.71 -5.67
C LEU A 75 -18.36 -0.34 -5.00
N LEU A 76 -17.51 -1.32 -4.71
CA LEU A 76 -16.21 -1.12 -4.05
C LEU A 76 -15.07 -0.77 -5.01
N LYS A 77 -15.28 -0.85 -6.32
CA LYS A 77 -14.21 -0.60 -7.31
C LYS A 77 -13.48 0.74 -7.12
N THR A 78 -14.22 1.78 -6.75
CA THR A 78 -13.65 3.10 -6.49
C THR A 78 -12.79 3.11 -5.23
N SER A 79 -13.26 2.45 -4.16
CA SER A 79 -12.50 2.32 -2.91
C SER A 79 -11.25 1.46 -3.10
N PHE A 80 -11.35 0.39 -3.90
CA PHE A 80 -10.21 -0.44 -4.26
C PHE A 80 -9.16 0.33 -5.05
N LEU A 81 -9.58 1.09 -6.07
CA LEU A 81 -8.67 1.92 -6.86
C LEU A 81 -8.04 3.03 -6.01
N THR A 82 -8.81 3.66 -5.12
CA THR A 82 -8.31 4.64 -4.15
C THR A 82 -7.25 4.02 -3.24
N SER A 83 -7.52 2.85 -2.69
CA SER A 83 -6.59 2.10 -1.85
C SER A 83 -5.29 1.79 -2.59
N MET A 84 -5.37 1.31 -3.83
CA MET A 84 -4.20 1.02 -4.67
C MET A 84 -3.35 2.27 -4.92
N LEU A 85 -3.98 3.40 -5.25
CA LEU A 85 -3.26 4.66 -5.48
C LEU A 85 -2.57 5.19 -4.21
N LEU A 86 -3.23 5.06 -3.05
CA LEU A 86 -2.65 5.44 -1.77
C LEU A 86 -1.44 4.56 -1.41
N VAL A 87 -1.56 3.25 -1.59
CA VAL A 87 -0.46 2.30 -1.35
C VAL A 87 0.74 2.62 -2.25
N VAL A 88 0.52 2.83 -3.55
CA VAL A 88 1.59 3.21 -4.48
C VAL A 88 2.27 4.51 -4.05
N SER A 89 1.49 5.52 -3.64
CA SER A 89 2.03 6.79 -3.15
C SER A 89 2.88 6.61 -1.87
N GLU A 90 2.49 5.70 -0.96
CA GLU A 90 3.27 5.39 0.24
C GLU A 90 4.57 4.65 -0.07
N VAL A 91 4.51 3.64 -0.95
CA VAL A 91 5.67 2.82 -1.30
C VAL A 91 6.76 3.63 -1.99
N ILE A 92 6.41 4.60 -2.86
CA ILE A 92 7.37 5.43 -3.59
C ILE A 92 8.27 6.24 -2.63
N LYS A 93 7.75 6.71 -1.53
CA LYS A 93 8.47 7.53 -0.53
C LYS A 93 8.98 6.72 0.67
N GLU A 94 8.85 5.38 0.62
CA GLU A 94 9.24 4.52 1.74
C GLU A 94 10.77 4.47 1.88
N LEU A 95 11.26 4.96 3.02
CA LEU A 95 12.68 5.03 3.35
C LEU A 95 13.09 4.05 4.46
N PRO A 96 12.45 4.03 5.66
CA PRO A 96 12.93 3.27 6.80
C PRO A 96 13.03 1.76 6.55
N ALA A 97 11.98 1.14 5.99
CA ALA A 97 11.99 -0.28 5.71
C ALA A 97 13.01 -0.62 4.62
N THR A 98 13.14 0.25 3.61
CA THR A 98 14.10 0.07 2.52
C THR A 98 15.53 0.12 3.03
N LEU A 99 15.88 1.08 3.90
CA LEU A 99 17.24 1.21 4.46
C LEU A 99 17.68 -0.03 5.22
N ILE A 100 16.74 -0.67 5.95
CA ILE A 100 17.05 -1.83 6.81
C ILE A 100 17.07 -3.14 6.01
N LEU A 101 16.16 -3.29 5.05
CA LEU A 101 15.90 -4.58 4.40
C LEU A 101 16.44 -4.66 2.96
N ARG A 102 16.95 -3.58 2.39
CA ARG A 102 17.43 -3.57 1.01
C ARG A 102 18.60 -4.55 0.80
N PRO A 103 18.61 -5.30 -0.30
CA PRO A 103 19.78 -6.05 -0.72
C PRO A 103 20.91 -5.13 -1.18
N PHE A 104 22.13 -5.70 -1.21
CA PHE A 104 23.29 -4.98 -1.76
C PHE A 104 23.03 -4.55 -3.21
N ASN A 105 23.47 -3.35 -3.55
CA ASN A 105 23.28 -2.73 -4.87
C ASN A 105 21.82 -2.51 -5.31
N PHE A 106 20.88 -2.48 -4.35
CA PHE A 106 19.50 -2.14 -4.63
C PHE A 106 19.12 -0.88 -3.87
N ASP A 107 19.12 0.25 -4.56
CA ASP A 107 18.78 1.54 -3.99
C ASP A 107 17.53 2.12 -4.65
N THR A 108 16.58 2.54 -3.82
CA THR A 108 15.42 3.30 -4.28
C THR A 108 15.76 4.79 -4.36
N LEU A 109 14.95 5.57 -5.08
CA LEU A 109 15.12 7.03 -5.13
C LEU A 109 15.11 7.68 -3.74
N ALA A 110 14.30 7.16 -2.81
CA ALA A 110 14.25 7.63 -1.43
C ALA A 110 15.57 7.39 -0.69
N VAL A 111 16.20 6.23 -0.91
CA VAL A 111 17.50 5.90 -0.34
C VAL A 111 18.61 6.80 -0.92
N TYR A 112 18.65 6.99 -2.24
CA TYR A 112 19.62 7.90 -2.88
C TYR A 112 19.49 9.32 -2.34
N THR A 113 18.26 9.83 -2.25
CA THR A 113 18.01 11.16 -1.68
C THR A 113 18.56 11.27 -0.26
N TYR A 114 18.29 10.25 0.57
CA TYR A 114 18.77 10.21 1.94
C TYR A 114 20.29 10.16 2.05
N ILE A 115 20.95 9.31 1.26
CA ILE A 115 22.43 9.17 1.27
C ILE A 115 23.08 10.49 0.91
N TYR A 116 22.67 11.10 -0.21
CA TYR A 116 23.23 12.37 -0.64
C TYR A 116 22.96 13.51 0.36
N ALA A 117 21.78 13.55 0.96
CA ALA A 117 21.50 14.53 2.00
C ALA A 117 22.33 14.31 3.28
N ALA A 118 22.56 13.06 3.67
CA ALA A 118 23.40 12.71 4.83
C ALA A 118 24.89 13.02 4.59
N GLU A 119 25.36 12.98 3.34
CA GLU A 119 26.69 13.35 2.92
C GLU A 119 26.83 14.86 2.65
N GLU A 120 25.84 15.68 2.99
CA GLU A 120 25.78 17.13 2.73
C GLU A 120 25.87 17.51 1.24
N ARG A 121 25.64 16.56 0.34
CA ARG A 121 25.64 16.72 -1.13
C ARG A 121 24.27 17.14 -1.63
N MET A 122 23.82 18.33 -1.24
CA MET A 122 22.44 18.81 -1.52
C MET A 122 22.14 18.95 -3.02
N TYR A 123 23.12 19.29 -3.84
CA TYR A 123 22.96 19.39 -5.30
C TYR A 123 22.65 18.03 -5.92
N ASP A 124 23.32 16.97 -5.47
CA ASP A 124 23.12 15.60 -5.96
C ASP A 124 21.80 15.02 -5.42
N ALA A 125 21.39 15.40 -4.22
CA ALA A 125 20.10 15.01 -3.64
C ALA A 125 18.91 15.65 -4.36
N ALA A 126 19.07 16.78 -5.04
CA ALA A 126 17.99 17.51 -5.67
C ALA A 126 17.30 16.72 -6.80
N ALA A 127 18.07 16.05 -7.66
CA ALA A 127 17.51 15.29 -8.79
C ALA A 127 16.61 14.13 -8.34
N PRO A 128 17.04 13.20 -7.47
CA PRO A 128 16.17 12.12 -6.98
C PRO A 128 15.00 12.64 -6.13
N SER A 129 15.16 13.74 -5.38
CA SER A 129 14.06 14.37 -4.63
C SER A 129 12.95 14.87 -5.55
N ILE A 130 13.31 15.59 -6.61
CA ILE A 130 12.34 16.08 -7.60
C ILE A 130 11.64 14.90 -8.28
N ALA A 131 12.37 13.83 -8.61
CA ALA A 131 11.79 12.64 -9.22
C ALA A 131 10.75 11.97 -8.30
N ILE A 132 11.04 11.84 -6.99
CA ILE A 132 10.07 11.32 -6.01
C ILE A 132 8.80 12.17 -5.97
N VAL A 133 8.95 13.49 -5.93
CA VAL A 133 7.81 14.41 -5.90
C VAL A 133 6.98 14.28 -7.18
N MET A 134 7.61 14.30 -8.34
CA MET A 134 6.90 14.18 -9.62
C MET A 134 6.14 12.86 -9.74
N VAL A 135 6.80 11.74 -9.45
CA VAL A 135 6.17 10.41 -9.52
C VAL A 135 5.09 10.25 -8.44
N GLY A 136 5.33 10.75 -7.22
CA GLY A 136 4.38 10.71 -6.12
C GLY A 136 3.13 11.59 -6.34
N LEU A 137 3.22 12.65 -7.16
CA LEU A 137 2.07 13.48 -7.51
C LEU A 137 1.08 12.77 -8.46
N ILE A 138 1.54 11.84 -9.29
CA ILE A 138 0.69 11.14 -10.25
C ILE A 138 -0.50 10.44 -9.58
N PRO A 139 -0.31 9.54 -8.59
CA PRO A 139 -1.44 8.90 -7.91
C PRO A 139 -2.36 9.90 -7.20
N ILE A 140 -1.81 10.98 -6.65
CA ILE A 140 -2.58 12.01 -5.95
C ILE A 140 -3.48 12.78 -6.92
N ILE A 141 -2.96 13.13 -8.11
CA ILE A 141 -3.74 13.81 -9.15
C ILE A 141 -4.88 12.92 -9.66
N ILE A 142 -4.58 11.64 -9.91
CA ILE A 142 -5.59 10.66 -10.33
C ILE A 142 -6.68 10.53 -9.27
N LEU A 143 -6.29 10.39 -8.00
CA LEU A 143 -7.21 10.29 -6.87
C LEU A 143 -8.11 11.52 -6.76
N THR A 144 -7.54 12.71 -6.86
CA THR A 144 -8.29 13.97 -6.80
C THR A 144 -9.31 14.08 -7.93
N ARG A 145 -8.95 13.68 -9.15
CA ARG A 145 -9.88 13.66 -10.30
C ARG A 145 -11.01 12.65 -10.09
N MET A 146 -10.70 11.46 -9.58
CA MET A 146 -11.71 10.44 -9.28
C MET A 146 -12.74 10.93 -8.25
N ILE A 147 -12.27 11.55 -7.15
CA ILE A 147 -13.16 12.08 -6.10
C ILE A 147 -14.07 13.17 -6.65
N ARG A 148 -13.55 14.05 -7.49
CA ARG A 148 -14.36 15.11 -8.12
C ARG A 148 -15.46 14.54 -9.02
N THR A 149 -15.16 13.51 -9.79
CA THR A 149 -16.13 12.88 -10.70
C THR A 149 -17.18 12.04 -9.94
N SER A 150 -16.86 11.56 -8.74
CA SER A 150 -17.77 10.75 -7.91
C SER A 150 -18.73 11.58 -7.06
N ARG A 151 -18.55 12.90 -6.96
CA ARG A 151 -19.50 13.80 -6.29
C ARG A 151 -20.46 14.37 -7.34
N PRO A 152 -21.75 13.96 -7.39
CA PRO A 152 -22.73 14.73 -8.14
C PRO A 152 -22.79 16.12 -7.53
N ALA A 153 -22.71 17.15 -8.37
CA ALA A 153 -22.88 18.53 -7.95
C ALA A 153 -24.23 18.62 -7.21
N SER A 154 -24.21 18.98 -5.93
CA SER A 154 -25.40 19.42 -5.24
C SER A 154 -25.88 20.67 -6.02
N ARG A 155 -26.91 20.51 -6.79
CA ARG A 155 -27.66 21.66 -7.33
C ARG A 155 -28.37 22.30 -6.15
N ASP A 156 -27.89 23.45 -5.73
CA ASP A 156 -28.64 24.44 -4.98
C ASP A 156 -29.81 24.95 -5.81
#